data_4fc6bc13d7b644327ee72ee9dc30d328
#
_entry.id   4fc6bc13d7b644327ee72ee9dc30d328
#
_cell.length_a   1.000
_cell.length_b   1.000
_cell.length_c   1.000
_cell.angle_alpha   90.00
_cell.angle_beta   90.00
_cell.angle_gamma   90.00
#
_symmetry.space_group_name_H-M   'P 1'
#
loop_
_entity.id
_entity.type
_entity.pdbx_description
1 polymer ?
#
loop_
_entity_poly.entity_id
_entity_poly.type
_entity_poly.pdbx_seq_one_letter_code
_entity_poly.pdbx_strand_id
1 'polypeptide(L)'
;MSKPPRFSSFQGPLVLLTLIIALASFQISAQQTSSDPEEEEQTRMLWNTTFVEKRPAAKNSSSASGGESAPKSQKPVPAKKAQPAAKTGDIGDALVGVTIWRLRESEASDDPAVRIGSRTGGGQWTPIRVEADTPLSEGQKVRVSFETARTGYLYVIDREQYADGTFGAPSLIFPTLQTHGGNNEVRAGRSIEIPALDDNPPYFTMQANRPDQVAELLTVIVAPEPLSEVKIGREPIPVSLDQVRAWEQKWGVQVKLLEARGQAGKPYTKAEKEAGLERTRLLAHEEPLPQTMYHLDAEPGAPLLFSIPLRITR
;
A
#
# COMPACT_ATOMS: atom_id res chain seq x y z
N MET A 1 -27.51 -80.71 -9.35
CA MET A 1 -26.07 -80.59 -9.48
C MET A 1 -25.83 -79.76 -10.75
N SER A 2 -25.75 -78.44 -10.62
CA SER A 2 -25.55 -77.52 -11.74
C SER A 2 -24.19 -76.83 -11.57
N LYS A 3 -23.41 -76.88 -12.60
CA LYS A 3 -22.02 -76.41 -12.76
C LYS A 3 -22.06 -74.91 -12.96
N PRO A 4 -21.19 -74.04 -12.33
CA PRO A 4 -21.17 -72.68 -12.59
C PRO A 4 -20.29 -72.37 -13.88
N PRO A 5 -20.57 -71.22 -14.57
CA PRO A 5 -19.83 -70.88 -15.78
C PRO A 5 -18.50 -70.23 -15.45
N ARG A 6 -17.48 -70.54 -16.28
CA ARG A 6 -16.11 -69.96 -16.27
C ARG A 6 -16.15 -68.57 -16.87
N PHE A 7 -15.66 -67.54 -16.13
CA PHE A 7 -15.37 -66.23 -16.69
C PHE A 7 -13.98 -66.21 -17.31
N SER A 8 -13.97 -65.87 -18.59
CA SER A 8 -12.79 -65.62 -19.41
C SER A 8 -12.16 -64.26 -19.02
N SER A 9 -10.87 -64.29 -18.69
CA SER A 9 -10.05 -63.10 -18.41
C SER A 9 -9.71 -62.38 -19.73
N PHE A 10 -10.27 -61.19 -19.93
CA PHE A 10 -9.87 -60.28 -20.98
C PHE A 10 -8.79 -59.36 -20.43
N GLN A 11 -7.51 -59.57 -20.80
CA GLN A 11 -6.41 -58.66 -20.58
C GLN A 11 -6.42 -57.61 -21.71
N GLY A 12 -6.94 -56.40 -21.42
CA GLY A 12 -6.77 -55.24 -22.28
C GLY A 12 -5.57 -54.41 -21.80
N PRO A 13 -4.81 -53.75 -22.67
CA PRO A 13 -3.64 -52.96 -22.25
C PRO A 13 -4.08 -51.70 -21.54
N LEU A 14 -3.54 -51.53 -20.32
CA LEU A 14 -3.68 -50.34 -19.49
C LEU A 14 -2.91 -49.18 -20.15
N VAL A 15 -3.61 -48.32 -20.88
CA VAL A 15 -3.04 -47.08 -21.36
C VAL A 15 -2.97 -46.13 -20.15
N LEU A 16 -1.77 -45.99 -19.62
CA LEU A 16 -1.46 -45.06 -18.54
C LEU A 16 -1.46 -43.63 -19.13
N LEU A 17 -2.60 -42.98 -19.05
CA LEU A 17 -2.74 -41.55 -19.39
C LEU A 17 -2.14 -40.75 -18.23
N THR A 18 -0.86 -40.44 -18.29
CA THR A 18 -0.20 -39.50 -17.38
C THR A 18 -0.71 -38.10 -17.64
N LEU A 19 -1.72 -37.70 -16.84
CA LEU A 19 -2.19 -36.32 -16.76
C LEU A 19 -1.09 -35.51 -16.05
N ILE A 20 -0.24 -34.85 -16.81
CA ILE A 20 0.71 -33.85 -16.27
C ILE A 20 -0.12 -32.63 -15.90
N ILE A 21 -0.58 -32.60 -14.64
CA ILE A 21 -1.08 -31.35 -14.02
C ILE A 21 0.14 -30.49 -13.82
N ALA A 22 0.36 -29.53 -14.72
CA ALA A 22 1.30 -28.44 -14.49
C ALA A 22 0.73 -27.59 -13.33
N LEU A 23 1.11 -27.94 -12.11
CA LEU A 23 1.00 -27.05 -10.97
C LEU A 23 1.91 -25.86 -11.26
N ALA A 24 1.33 -24.79 -11.83
CA ALA A 24 1.96 -23.48 -11.81
C ALA A 24 2.02 -23.06 -10.35
N SER A 25 3.09 -23.51 -9.67
CA SER A 25 3.46 -22.99 -8.37
C SER A 25 3.81 -21.53 -8.59
N PHE A 26 2.89 -20.64 -8.27
CA PHE A 26 3.14 -19.22 -8.15
C PHE A 26 4.13 -19.09 -6.98
N GLN A 27 5.40 -19.09 -7.32
CA GLN A 27 6.45 -18.78 -6.36
C GLN A 27 6.27 -17.30 -6.03
N ILE A 28 5.66 -17.02 -4.89
CA ILE A 28 5.87 -15.73 -4.21
C ILE A 28 7.36 -15.69 -3.96
N SER A 29 8.09 -14.99 -4.84
CA SER A 29 9.51 -14.75 -4.66
C SER A 29 9.65 -14.12 -3.28
N ALA A 30 10.33 -14.79 -2.37
CA ALA A 30 10.67 -14.24 -1.08
C ALA A 30 11.37 -12.91 -1.35
N GLN A 31 10.75 -11.83 -0.89
CA GLN A 31 11.29 -10.49 -1.00
C GLN A 31 12.61 -10.51 -0.20
N GLN A 32 13.73 -10.44 -0.89
CA GLN A 32 15.03 -10.36 -0.26
C GLN A 32 15.16 -8.98 0.37
N THR A 33 15.18 -8.95 1.69
CA THR A 33 15.59 -7.78 2.46
C THR A 33 17.11 -7.66 2.27
N SER A 34 17.54 -6.70 1.47
CA SER A 34 18.93 -6.47 1.19
C SER A 34 19.59 -5.74 2.36
N SER A 35 20.73 -6.26 2.82
CA SER A 35 21.56 -5.66 3.87
C SER A 35 22.87 -5.06 3.34
N ASP A 36 23.00 -4.89 2.02
CA ASP A 36 24.22 -4.40 1.39
C ASP A 36 24.31 -2.86 1.52
N PRO A 37 25.45 -2.30 2.00
CA PRO A 37 25.66 -0.86 2.09
C PRO A 37 25.52 -0.11 0.75
N GLU A 38 25.87 -0.71 -0.36
CA GLU A 38 25.71 -0.12 -1.69
C GLU A 38 24.24 -0.01 -2.09
N GLU A 39 23.43 -0.98 -1.71
CA GLU A 39 21.97 -0.92 -1.93
C GLU A 39 21.29 0.12 -1.04
N GLU A 40 21.82 0.37 0.17
CA GLU A 40 21.33 1.43 1.04
C GLU A 40 21.60 2.82 0.44
N GLU A 41 22.78 3.03 -0.15
CA GLU A 41 23.10 4.30 -0.79
C GLU A 41 22.29 4.51 -2.07
N GLN A 42 22.08 3.47 -2.86
CA GLN A 42 21.18 3.51 -4.03
C GLN A 42 19.74 3.80 -3.60
N THR A 43 19.28 3.20 -2.51
CA THR A 43 17.97 3.44 -1.92
C THR A 43 17.81 4.90 -1.51
N ARG A 44 18.80 5.47 -0.84
CA ARG A 44 18.79 6.89 -0.46
C ARG A 44 18.82 7.82 -1.67
N MET A 45 19.59 7.49 -2.71
CA MET A 45 19.60 8.27 -3.95
C MET A 45 18.27 8.20 -4.67
N LEU A 46 17.71 7.02 -4.87
CA LEU A 46 16.38 6.85 -5.48
C LEU A 46 15.31 7.59 -4.68
N TRP A 47 15.41 7.55 -3.37
CA TRP A 47 14.52 8.24 -2.48
C TRP A 47 14.61 9.76 -2.65
N ASN A 48 15.82 10.32 -2.58
CA ASN A 48 16.04 11.75 -2.67
C ASN A 48 15.59 12.31 -4.02
N THR A 49 15.91 11.64 -5.11
CA THR A 49 15.55 12.08 -6.46
C THR A 49 14.07 11.91 -6.76
N THR A 50 13.43 10.88 -6.20
CA THR A 50 12.06 10.52 -6.58
C THR A 50 11.00 11.19 -5.69
N PHE A 51 11.21 11.20 -4.37
CA PHE A 51 10.21 11.73 -3.44
C PHE A 51 10.61 13.10 -2.88
N VAL A 52 11.86 13.27 -2.42
CA VAL A 52 12.30 14.52 -1.79
C VAL A 52 12.22 15.69 -2.76
N GLU A 53 12.65 15.51 -4.01
CA GLU A 53 12.57 16.58 -5.03
C GLU A 53 11.13 16.98 -5.37
N LYS A 54 10.17 16.07 -5.20
CA LYS A 54 8.74 16.34 -5.44
C LYS A 54 8.04 16.95 -4.22
N ARG A 55 8.67 16.92 -3.05
CA ARG A 55 8.18 17.57 -1.85
C ARG A 55 8.63 19.03 -1.79
N PRO A 56 7.83 19.97 -1.28
CA PRO A 56 8.25 21.37 -1.11
C PRO A 56 9.35 21.47 -0.05
N ALA A 57 10.28 22.41 -0.25
CA ALA A 57 11.18 22.80 0.83
C ALA A 57 10.39 23.39 2.01
N ALA A 58 10.82 23.11 3.25
CA ALA A 58 10.19 23.66 4.44
C ALA A 58 10.19 25.19 4.36
N LYS A 59 9.02 25.79 4.52
CA LYS A 59 8.93 27.24 4.70
C LYS A 59 9.47 27.54 6.10
N ASN A 60 10.68 28.09 6.17
CA ASN A 60 11.19 28.64 7.41
C ASN A 60 10.20 29.70 7.90
N SER A 61 9.44 29.38 8.94
CA SER A 61 8.63 30.34 9.67
C SER A 61 9.56 31.20 10.55
N SER A 62 10.42 32.00 9.91
CA SER A 62 11.06 33.11 10.59
C SER A 62 10.03 34.22 10.69
N SER A 63 9.52 34.39 11.89
CA SER A 63 8.78 35.58 12.31
C SER A 63 9.55 36.86 11.95
N ALA A 64 9.10 37.57 10.94
CA ALA A 64 9.50 38.98 10.70
C ALA A 64 8.28 39.83 11.03
N SER A 65 8.40 40.50 12.15
CA SER A 65 7.56 41.62 12.53
C SER A 65 7.75 42.80 11.59
N GLY A 66 6.63 43.43 11.20
CA GLY A 66 6.55 44.87 10.95
C GLY A 66 6.91 45.33 9.53
N GLY A 67 5.94 45.95 8.86
CA GLY A 67 6.18 46.79 7.70
C GLY A 67 5.00 46.85 6.73
N GLU A 68 4.04 47.67 7.09
CA GLU A 68 2.92 48.12 6.25
C GLU A 68 3.46 48.86 5.01
N SER A 69 3.18 48.37 3.81
CA SER A 69 3.29 49.15 2.58
C SER A 69 2.32 48.60 1.53
N ALA A 70 1.47 49.49 1.04
CA ALA A 70 0.36 49.25 0.13
C ALA A 70 0.75 48.67 -1.24
N PRO A 71 -0.18 47.98 -1.92
CA PRO A 71 0.09 47.21 -3.12
C PRO A 71 0.16 48.09 -4.36
N LYS A 72 1.27 48.04 -5.09
CA LYS A 72 1.34 48.50 -6.46
C LYS A 72 0.80 47.46 -7.42
N SER A 73 -0.24 47.87 -8.14
CA SER A 73 -0.84 47.15 -9.26
C SER A 73 0.21 46.71 -10.28
N GLN A 74 0.34 45.38 -10.48
CA GLN A 74 1.08 44.79 -11.58
C GLN A 74 0.11 44.25 -12.64
N LYS A 75 0.34 44.66 -13.89
CA LYS A 75 -0.36 44.25 -15.09
C LYS A 75 -0.28 42.74 -15.32
N PRO A 76 -1.31 42.10 -15.93
CA PRO A 76 -1.28 40.68 -16.24
C PRO A 76 -0.20 40.33 -17.27
N VAL A 77 0.69 39.41 -16.92
CA VAL A 77 1.62 38.80 -17.86
C VAL A 77 0.87 37.69 -18.62
N PRO A 78 1.02 37.57 -19.94
CA PRO A 78 0.31 36.55 -20.73
C PRO A 78 0.73 35.13 -20.28
N ALA A 79 -0.25 34.28 -20.06
CA ALA A 79 -0.04 32.88 -19.74
C ALA A 79 0.76 32.18 -20.84
N LYS A 80 1.96 31.74 -20.50
CA LYS A 80 2.78 30.89 -21.34
C LYS A 80 2.07 29.55 -21.49
N LYS A 81 1.69 29.17 -22.71
CA LYS A 81 1.11 27.88 -23.04
C LYS A 81 1.97 26.77 -22.43
N ALA A 82 1.37 25.92 -21.60
CA ALA A 82 1.99 24.73 -21.08
C ALA A 82 2.43 23.86 -22.26
N GLN A 83 3.74 23.63 -22.38
CA GLN A 83 4.28 22.61 -23.26
C GLN A 83 3.89 21.23 -22.70
N PRO A 84 3.52 20.27 -23.55
CA PRO A 84 3.32 18.90 -23.10
C PRO A 84 4.62 18.39 -22.49
N ALA A 85 4.57 17.95 -21.24
CA ALA A 85 5.68 17.30 -20.58
C ALA A 85 6.17 16.13 -21.43
N ALA A 86 7.44 16.13 -21.77
CA ALA A 86 8.10 15.06 -22.48
C ALA A 86 7.97 13.77 -21.63
N LYS A 87 7.52 12.70 -22.27
CA LYS A 87 7.48 11.34 -21.71
C LYS A 87 8.92 10.81 -21.58
N THR A 88 9.61 11.20 -20.52
CA THR A 88 10.80 10.50 -20.09
C THR A 88 10.34 9.60 -18.95
N GLY A 89 10.17 8.31 -19.22
CA GLY A 89 9.89 7.29 -18.21
C GLY A 89 11.09 7.25 -17.27
N ASP A 90 10.98 7.94 -16.15
CA ASP A 90 12.00 7.97 -15.12
C ASP A 90 11.83 6.73 -14.24
N ILE A 91 12.94 6.04 -13.94
CA ILE A 91 12.98 4.88 -13.02
C ILE A 91 12.27 5.19 -11.70
N GLY A 92 12.27 6.45 -11.28
CA GLY A 92 11.57 6.94 -10.11
C GLY A 92 10.03 6.80 -10.14
N ASP A 93 9.41 6.71 -11.29
CA ASP A 93 7.94 6.66 -11.40
C ASP A 93 7.33 5.30 -10.98
N ALA A 94 8.15 4.26 -10.85
CA ALA A 94 7.75 2.91 -10.44
C ALA A 94 7.97 2.63 -8.94
N LEU A 95 8.01 3.69 -8.11
CA LEU A 95 8.20 3.59 -6.66
C LEU A 95 6.90 3.92 -5.91
N VAL A 96 6.62 3.10 -4.90
CA VAL A 96 5.55 3.36 -3.93
C VAL A 96 6.12 3.22 -2.52
N GLY A 97 6.05 4.31 -1.75
CA GLY A 97 6.38 4.30 -0.34
C GLY A 97 5.20 3.84 0.50
N VAL A 98 5.45 2.97 1.45
CA VAL A 98 4.44 2.43 2.37
C VAL A 98 4.94 2.56 3.79
N THR A 99 4.07 2.97 4.70
CA THR A 99 4.33 2.89 6.13
C THR A 99 3.19 2.16 6.81
N ILE A 100 3.51 1.06 7.46
CA ILE A 100 2.58 0.33 8.32
C ILE A 100 2.71 0.90 9.73
N TRP A 101 1.59 1.33 10.28
CA TRP A 101 1.46 1.87 11.63
C TRP A 101 0.79 0.86 12.53
N ARG A 102 1.53 0.31 13.48
CA ARG A 102 0.99 -0.47 14.59
C ARG A 102 0.54 0.50 15.69
N LEU A 103 -0.71 0.42 16.11
CA LEU A 103 -1.26 1.25 17.14
C LEU A 103 -1.09 0.58 18.49
N ARG A 104 -0.42 1.26 19.44
CA ARG A 104 -0.42 0.90 20.85
C ARG A 104 -1.28 1.88 21.65
N GLU A 105 -1.75 1.47 22.80
CA GLU A 105 -2.41 2.39 23.72
C GLU A 105 -1.47 3.55 24.06
N SER A 106 -2.03 4.78 24.09
CA SER A 106 -1.24 5.97 24.37
C SER A 106 -0.88 6.03 25.84
N GLU A 107 0.38 6.35 26.13
CA GLU A 107 0.89 6.60 27.45
C GLU A 107 0.85 8.10 27.78
N ALA A 108 0.98 8.45 29.08
CA ALA A 108 1.00 9.84 29.50
C ALA A 108 2.18 10.63 28.91
N SER A 109 3.29 9.95 28.63
CA SER A 109 4.50 10.49 28.02
C SER A 109 4.39 10.77 26.52
N ASP A 110 3.40 10.18 25.83
CA ASP A 110 3.22 10.41 24.39
C ASP A 110 2.74 11.85 24.12
N ASP A 111 3.21 12.41 23.02
CA ASP A 111 2.74 13.72 22.56
C ASP A 111 1.23 13.65 22.24
N PRO A 112 0.39 14.44 22.91
CA PRO A 112 -1.05 14.49 22.64
C PRO A 112 -1.39 14.84 21.17
N ALA A 113 -0.49 15.59 20.50
CA ALA A 113 -0.70 16.02 19.13
C ALA A 113 -0.69 14.87 18.12
N VAL A 114 0.01 13.75 18.43
CA VAL A 114 0.12 12.59 17.54
C VAL A 114 -0.86 11.47 17.85
N ARG A 115 -1.56 11.55 18.98
CA ARG A 115 -2.53 10.52 19.36
C ARG A 115 -3.72 10.52 18.43
N ILE A 116 -4.23 9.32 18.16
CA ILE A 116 -5.47 9.12 17.40
C ILE A 116 -6.50 8.43 18.31
N GLY A 117 -7.77 8.77 18.13
CA GLY A 117 -8.86 8.24 18.93
C GLY A 117 -10.08 7.97 18.08
N SER A 118 -10.91 6.99 18.47
CA SER A 118 -12.21 6.78 17.87
C SER A 118 -13.22 7.79 18.43
N ARG A 119 -14.07 8.35 17.59
CA ARG A 119 -15.18 9.25 18.02
C ARG A 119 -16.24 8.54 18.84
N THR A 120 -16.33 7.22 18.74
CA THR A 120 -17.30 6.39 19.49
C THR A 120 -16.82 5.94 20.86
N GLY A 121 -15.65 6.42 21.32
CA GLY A 121 -14.99 5.96 22.53
C GLY A 121 -14.06 4.78 22.25
N GLY A 122 -13.24 4.37 23.23
CA GLY A 122 -12.35 3.22 23.06
C GLY A 122 -10.87 3.54 23.13
N GLY A 123 -10.48 4.60 23.84
CA GLY A 123 -9.08 4.92 24.11
C GLY A 123 -8.41 5.81 23.07
N GLN A 124 -7.21 6.21 23.41
CA GLN A 124 -6.30 6.92 22.52
C GLN A 124 -5.15 5.99 22.12
N TRP A 125 -4.72 6.10 20.89
CA TRP A 125 -3.72 5.23 20.30
C TRP A 125 -2.56 6.06 19.76
N THR A 126 -1.34 5.59 20.01
CA THR A 126 -0.14 6.16 19.42
C THR A 126 0.34 5.24 18.30
N PRO A 127 0.31 5.68 17.03
CA PRO A 127 0.83 4.90 15.93
C PRO A 127 2.35 4.79 16.00
N ILE A 128 2.86 3.58 15.87
CA ILE A 128 4.28 3.25 15.85
C ILE A 128 4.60 2.62 14.51
N ARG A 129 5.61 3.13 13.86
CA ARG A 129 6.12 2.66 12.57
C ARG A 129 6.72 1.26 12.72
N VAL A 130 6.37 0.35 11.80
CA VAL A 130 6.91 -1.01 11.79
C VAL A 130 7.41 -1.39 10.39
N GLU A 131 8.35 -2.31 10.32
CA GLU A 131 8.84 -2.89 9.06
C GLU A 131 7.76 -3.74 8.40
N ALA A 132 7.87 -3.93 7.08
CA ALA A 132 6.84 -4.61 6.29
C ALA A 132 6.60 -6.07 6.71
N ASP A 133 7.62 -6.73 7.24
CA ASP A 133 7.55 -8.13 7.68
C ASP A 133 7.24 -8.30 9.18
N THR A 134 7.04 -7.19 9.90
CA THR A 134 6.73 -7.23 11.35
C THR A 134 5.44 -8.01 11.59
N PRO A 135 5.49 -9.09 12.40
CA PRO A 135 4.29 -9.83 12.76
C PRO A 135 3.35 -8.99 13.61
N LEU A 136 2.06 -9.07 13.32
CA LEU A 136 1.00 -8.37 14.02
C LEU A 136 0.15 -9.37 14.81
N SER A 137 -0.15 -9.08 16.06
CA SER A 137 -0.97 -9.96 16.88
C SER A 137 -2.46 -9.84 16.51
N GLU A 138 -3.21 -10.90 16.71
CA GLU A 138 -4.67 -10.83 16.65
C GLU A 138 -5.21 -9.75 17.60
N GLY A 139 -6.17 -8.95 17.14
CA GLY A 139 -6.68 -7.77 17.86
C GLY A 139 -5.83 -6.52 17.73
N GLN A 140 -4.62 -6.61 17.15
CA GLN A 140 -3.75 -5.46 16.91
C GLN A 140 -4.42 -4.48 15.95
N LYS A 141 -4.38 -3.20 16.31
CA LYS A 141 -4.87 -2.12 15.44
C LYS A 141 -3.75 -1.64 14.53
N VAL A 142 -4.09 -1.44 13.27
CA VAL A 142 -3.14 -1.03 12.23
C VAL A 142 -3.72 0.04 11.31
N ARG A 143 -2.83 0.82 10.70
CA ARG A 143 -3.11 1.77 9.62
C ARG A 143 -2.01 1.63 8.58
N VAL A 144 -2.28 2.07 7.36
CA VAL A 144 -1.27 2.07 6.29
C VAL A 144 -1.27 3.44 5.61
N SER A 145 -0.09 4.02 5.44
CA SER A 145 0.10 5.23 4.64
C SER A 145 0.80 4.86 3.34
N PHE A 146 0.37 5.47 2.25
CA PHE A 146 0.96 5.32 0.92
C PHE A 146 1.46 6.67 0.42
N GLU A 147 2.63 6.69 -0.18
CA GLU A 147 3.17 7.83 -0.92
C GLU A 147 3.65 7.35 -2.29
N THR A 148 3.13 7.95 -3.35
CA THR A 148 3.47 7.55 -4.72
C THR A 148 4.41 8.54 -5.37
N ALA A 149 5.31 8.06 -6.22
CA ALA A 149 6.19 8.90 -7.00
C ALA A 149 5.49 9.57 -8.20
N ARG A 150 4.30 9.07 -8.56
CA ARG A 150 3.51 9.56 -9.69
C ARG A 150 2.06 9.84 -9.30
N THR A 151 1.39 10.65 -10.10
CA THR A 151 -0.06 10.86 -10.00
C THR A 151 -0.80 9.69 -10.65
N GLY A 152 -1.91 9.28 -10.05
CA GLY A 152 -2.74 8.16 -10.51
C GLY A 152 -3.90 7.90 -9.57
N TYR A 153 -4.39 6.67 -9.58
CA TYR A 153 -5.53 6.20 -8.81
C TYR A 153 -5.13 4.98 -8.00
N LEU A 154 -5.25 5.07 -6.68
CA LEU A 154 -4.89 4.01 -5.75
C LEU A 154 -6.10 3.11 -5.48
N TYR A 155 -5.86 1.80 -5.52
CA TYR A 155 -6.82 0.78 -5.09
C TYR A 155 -6.13 -0.16 -4.12
N VAL A 156 -6.82 -0.56 -3.06
CA VAL A 156 -6.34 -1.54 -2.09
C VAL A 156 -7.41 -2.61 -1.93
N ILE A 157 -7.01 -3.82 -2.23
CA ILE A 157 -7.86 -5.02 -2.16
C ILE A 157 -7.27 -5.90 -1.08
N ASP A 158 -8.09 -6.25 -0.12
CA ASP A 158 -7.74 -7.13 0.97
C ASP A 158 -8.25 -8.55 0.72
N ARG A 159 -7.44 -9.55 1.12
CA ARG A 159 -7.81 -10.96 1.12
C ARG A 159 -7.02 -11.73 2.17
N GLU A 160 -7.66 -12.67 2.81
CA GLU A 160 -7.02 -13.58 3.74
C GLU A 160 -6.01 -14.49 3.01
N GLN A 161 -4.88 -14.75 3.62
CA GLN A 161 -3.92 -15.76 3.17
C GLN A 161 -3.87 -16.91 4.18
N TYR A 162 -3.98 -18.14 3.69
CA TYR A 162 -3.95 -19.33 4.50
C TYR A 162 -2.62 -20.07 4.41
N ALA A 163 -2.35 -20.92 5.42
CA ALA A 163 -1.09 -21.66 5.54
C ALA A 163 -0.82 -22.64 4.38
N ASP A 164 -1.87 -23.10 3.71
CA ASP A 164 -1.77 -23.95 2.51
C ASP A 164 -1.50 -23.17 1.22
N GLY A 165 -1.33 -21.84 1.31
CA GLY A 165 -1.09 -20.95 0.18
C GLY A 165 -2.36 -20.54 -0.57
N THR A 166 -3.54 -20.95 -0.13
CA THR A 166 -4.81 -20.48 -0.69
C THR A 166 -5.21 -19.11 -0.13
N PHE A 167 -6.20 -18.48 -0.77
CA PHE A 167 -6.65 -17.14 -0.42
C PHE A 167 -8.17 -17.12 -0.19
N GLY A 168 -8.60 -16.23 0.69
CA GLY A 168 -10.01 -15.88 0.90
C GLY A 168 -10.59 -15.05 -0.23
N ALA A 169 -11.85 -14.65 -0.07
CA ALA A 169 -12.56 -13.81 -1.02
C ALA A 169 -12.01 -12.38 -1.00
N PRO A 170 -11.58 -11.84 -2.15
CA PRO A 170 -11.04 -10.49 -2.19
C PRO A 170 -12.13 -9.43 -1.96
N SER A 171 -11.79 -8.37 -1.23
CA SER A 171 -12.64 -7.21 -0.99
C SER A 171 -11.89 -5.92 -1.29
N LEU A 172 -12.48 -5.03 -2.07
CA LEU A 172 -11.96 -3.67 -2.27
C LEU A 172 -12.22 -2.88 -0.97
N ILE A 173 -11.16 -2.60 -0.22
CA ILE A 173 -11.23 -1.83 1.03
C ILE A 173 -10.94 -0.35 0.82
N PHE A 174 -10.34 0.01 -0.33
CA PHE A 174 -10.11 1.38 -0.77
C PHE A 174 -10.10 1.46 -2.31
N PRO A 175 -10.80 2.45 -2.92
CA PRO A 175 -11.63 3.48 -2.29
C PRO A 175 -13.00 2.98 -1.83
N THR A 176 -13.55 3.65 -0.81
CA THR A 176 -14.95 3.54 -0.42
C THR A 176 -15.54 4.93 -0.24
N LEU A 177 -16.86 5.08 -0.34
CA LEU A 177 -17.52 6.38 -0.11
C LEU A 177 -17.38 6.86 1.36
N GLN A 178 -17.10 5.95 2.30
CA GLN A 178 -16.83 6.30 3.70
C GLN A 178 -15.41 6.86 3.85
N THR A 179 -14.43 6.30 3.13
CA THR A 179 -13.05 6.73 3.20
C THR A 179 -12.74 7.69 2.06
N HIS A 180 -12.32 8.89 2.37
CA HIS A 180 -12.02 9.96 1.41
C HIS A 180 -13.19 10.32 0.46
N GLY A 181 -14.44 9.95 0.80
CA GLY A 181 -15.61 10.20 -0.05
C GLY A 181 -15.54 9.52 -1.42
N GLY A 182 -14.84 8.41 -1.50
CA GLY A 182 -14.61 7.66 -2.74
C GLY A 182 -13.51 8.22 -3.64
N ASN A 183 -12.85 9.31 -3.23
CA ASN A 183 -11.73 9.87 -3.99
C ASN A 183 -10.46 9.04 -3.72
N ASN A 184 -9.91 8.43 -4.76
CA ASN A 184 -8.70 7.63 -4.74
C ASN A 184 -7.57 8.20 -5.62
N GLU A 185 -7.72 9.45 -6.08
CA GLU A 185 -6.64 10.13 -6.78
C GLU A 185 -5.46 10.33 -5.84
N VAL A 186 -4.29 9.85 -6.22
CA VAL A 186 -3.02 10.08 -5.55
C VAL A 186 -2.14 10.97 -6.39
N ARG A 187 -1.34 11.79 -5.73
CA ARG A 187 -0.42 12.72 -6.40
C ARG A 187 0.99 12.52 -5.89
N ALA A 188 1.95 12.64 -6.78
CA ALA A 188 3.36 12.53 -6.43
C ALA A 188 3.72 13.38 -5.20
N GLY A 189 4.40 12.76 -4.22
CA GLY A 189 4.84 13.40 -3.00
C GLY A 189 3.74 13.70 -1.97
N ARG A 190 2.54 13.14 -2.16
CA ARG A 190 1.44 13.22 -1.17
C ARG A 190 1.22 11.88 -0.50
N SER A 191 1.10 11.92 0.80
CA SER A 191 0.69 10.75 1.59
C SER A 191 -0.83 10.63 1.58
N ILE A 192 -1.31 9.39 1.46
CA ILE A 192 -2.70 9.01 1.69
C ILE A 192 -2.73 7.93 2.76
N GLU A 193 -3.66 8.03 3.69
CA GLU A 193 -3.78 7.10 4.81
C GLU A 193 -5.06 6.28 4.73
N ILE A 194 -4.96 5.01 5.04
CA ILE A 194 -6.07 4.05 5.02
C ILE A 194 -6.08 3.27 6.35
N PRO A 195 -7.20 3.30 7.08
CA PRO A 195 -8.35 4.20 6.95
C PRO A 195 -7.95 5.67 7.12
N ALA A 196 -8.79 6.60 6.68
CA ALA A 196 -8.56 8.02 6.91
C ALA A 196 -8.62 8.34 8.42
N LEU A 197 -7.99 9.44 8.84
CA LEU A 197 -8.02 9.85 10.27
C LEU A 197 -9.42 10.29 10.72
N ASP A 198 -10.26 10.69 9.79
CA ASP A 198 -11.66 11.07 10.02
C ASP A 198 -12.64 9.89 9.86
N ASP A 199 -12.17 8.71 9.47
CA ASP A 199 -12.97 7.48 9.49
C ASP A 199 -13.27 7.04 10.94
N ASN A 200 -14.27 6.19 11.10
CA ASN A 200 -14.66 5.68 12.40
C ASN A 200 -14.97 4.18 12.37
N PRO A 201 -14.06 3.32 12.88
CA PRO A 201 -12.77 3.66 13.51
C PRO A 201 -11.69 4.08 12.50
N PRO A 202 -10.70 4.90 12.92
CA PRO A 202 -9.59 5.33 12.06
C PRO A 202 -8.45 4.28 12.00
N TYR A 203 -8.76 3.01 12.09
CA TYR A 203 -7.82 1.89 12.05
C TYR A 203 -8.53 0.60 11.62
N PHE A 204 -7.78 -0.33 11.07
CA PHE A 204 -8.18 -1.73 10.93
C PHE A 204 -7.80 -2.50 12.21
N THR A 205 -8.52 -3.58 12.49
CA THR A 205 -8.17 -4.52 13.56
C THR A 205 -7.78 -5.84 12.92
N MET A 206 -6.58 -6.32 13.21
CA MET A 206 -6.12 -7.62 12.72
C MET A 206 -6.98 -8.73 13.32
N GLN A 207 -7.55 -9.56 12.47
CA GLN A 207 -8.40 -10.68 12.89
C GLN A 207 -8.05 -11.93 12.09
N ALA A 208 -8.05 -13.06 12.75
CA ALA A 208 -7.92 -14.34 12.08
C ALA A 208 -9.31 -15.02 12.06
N ASN A 209 -9.95 -15.01 10.89
CA ASN A 209 -11.27 -15.60 10.71
C ASN A 209 -11.22 -17.13 10.66
N ARG A 210 -10.04 -17.70 10.37
CA ARG A 210 -9.79 -19.15 10.32
C ARG A 210 -8.52 -19.51 11.09
N PRO A 211 -8.45 -20.73 11.69
CA PRO A 211 -7.28 -21.19 12.42
C PRO A 211 -5.99 -21.28 11.60
N ASP A 212 -6.08 -21.45 10.31
CA ASP A 212 -4.96 -21.56 9.36
C ASP A 212 -4.64 -20.26 8.62
N GLN A 213 -5.29 -19.15 8.97
CA GLN A 213 -4.96 -17.83 8.41
C GLN A 213 -3.62 -17.35 8.95
N VAL A 214 -2.73 -16.95 8.05
CA VAL A 214 -1.35 -16.52 8.36
C VAL A 214 -1.10 -15.04 8.07
N ALA A 215 -1.92 -14.41 7.23
CA ALA A 215 -1.83 -12.99 6.92
C ALA A 215 -3.14 -12.42 6.37
N GLU A 216 -3.28 -11.11 6.42
CA GLU A 216 -4.08 -10.31 5.47
C GLU A 216 -3.15 -9.87 4.34
N LEU A 217 -3.54 -10.13 3.11
CA LEU A 217 -2.78 -9.76 1.93
C LEU A 217 -3.42 -8.56 1.23
N LEU A 218 -2.79 -7.41 1.36
CA LEU A 218 -3.22 -6.19 0.68
C LEU A 218 -2.63 -6.18 -0.74
N THR A 219 -3.47 -6.35 -1.76
CA THR A 219 -3.08 -6.11 -3.15
C THR A 219 -3.29 -4.64 -3.45
N VAL A 220 -2.19 -3.95 -3.75
CA VAL A 220 -2.14 -2.50 -4.02
C VAL A 220 -1.98 -2.28 -5.50
N ILE A 221 -2.83 -1.41 -6.07
CA ILE A 221 -2.76 -1.01 -7.48
C ILE A 221 -2.69 0.51 -7.54
N VAL A 222 -1.70 1.05 -8.26
CA VAL A 222 -1.63 2.47 -8.63
C VAL A 222 -1.76 2.56 -10.14
N ALA A 223 -2.96 2.87 -10.63
CA ALA A 223 -3.26 2.97 -12.04
C ALA A 223 -3.14 4.42 -12.55
N PRO A 224 -2.66 4.66 -13.78
CA PRO A 224 -2.57 6.01 -14.35
C PRO A 224 -3.95 6.62 -14.61
N GLU A 225 -4.96 5.79 -14.82
CA GLU A 225 -6.35 6.16 -15.06
C GLU A 225 -7.28 5.34 -14.17
N PRO A 226 -8.53 5.81 -13.91
CA PRO A 226 -9.49 5.03 -13.15
C PRO A 226 -9.77 3.66 -13.78
N LEU A 227 -9.82 2.61 -12.96
CA LEU A 227 -10.22 1.28 -13.40
C LEU A 227 -11.73 1.23 -13.63
N SER A 228 -12.16 1.18 -14.88
CA SER A 228 -13.57 1.25 -15.28
C SER A 228 -14.42 0.08 -14.77
N GLU A 229 -13.79 -1.06 -14.54
CA GLU A 229 -14.41 -2.28 -14.00
C GLU A 229 -14.60 -2.26 -12.49
N VAL A 230 -13.98 -1.31 -11.78
CA VAL A 230 -14.10 -1.18 -10.32
C VAL A 230 -15.26 -0.28 -9.97
N LYS A 231 -16.20 -0.83 -9.19
CA LYS A 231 -17.28 -0.05 -8.59
C LYS A 231 -16.85 0.41 -7.20
N ILE A 232 -17.23 1.63 -6.83
CA ILE A 232 -16.95 2.18 -5.50
C ILE A 232 -18.26 2.10 -4.69
N GLY A 233 -18.24 1.32 -3.62
CA GLY A 233 -19.36 1.19 -2.68
C GLY A 233 -19.23 2.13 -1.49
N ARG A 234 -20.29 2.19 -0.68
CA ARG A 234 -20.23 2.89 0.61
C ARG A 234 -19.23 2.23 1.55
N GLU A 235 -19.24 0.92 1.58
CA GLU A 235 -18.40 0.03 2.39
C GLU A 235 -17.54 -0.83 1.46
N PRO A 236 -16.57 -1.60 1.98
CA PRO A 236 -15.82 -2.57 1.20
C PRO A 236 -16.75 -3.47 0.36
N ILE A 237 -16.39 -3.69 -0.88
CA ILE A 237 -17.19 -4.50 -1.81
C ILE A 237 -16.39 -5.71 -2.31
N PRO A 238 -17.04 -6.86 -2.50
CA PRO A 238 -16.39 -8.04 -3.07
C PRO A 238 -15.85 -7.75 -4.47
N VAL A 239 -14.64 -8.23 -4.74
CA VAL A 239 -14.02 -8.30 -6.06
C VAL A 239 -13.90 -9.77 -6.44
N SER A 240 -14.12 -10.12 -7.72
CA SER A 240 -13.95 -11.53 -8.08
C SER A 240 -12.48 -11.94 -8.03
N LEU A 241 -12.23 -13.17 -7.57
CA LEU A 241 -10.87 -13.71 -7.55
C LEU A 241 -10.25 -13.77 -8.95
N ASP A 242 -11.07 -14.05 -9.97
CA ASP A 242 -10.62 -14.08 -11.36
C ASP A 242 -10.18 -12.69 -11.84
N GLN A 243 -10.86 -11.64 -11.39
CA GLN A 243 -10.47 -10.26 -11.70
C GLN A 243 -9.11 -9.92 -11.07
N VAL A 244 -8.91 -10.27 -9.79
CA VAL A 244 -7.63 -10.04 -9.10
C VAL A 244 -6.50 -10.82 -9.80
N ARG A 245 -6.72 -12.09 -10.13
CA ARG A 245 -5.77 -12.91 -10.89
C ARG A 245 -5.45 -12.34 -12.28
N ALA A 246 -6.46 -11.81 -12.98
CA ALA A 246 -6.26 -11.16 -14.27
C ALA A 246 -5.37 -9.91 -14.16
N TRP A 247 -5.55 -9.10 -13.12
CA TRP A 247 -4.68 -7.96 -12.84
C TRP A 247 -3.26 -8.40 -12.46
N GLU A 248 -3.12 -9.42 -11.59
CA GLU A 248 -1.82 -9.99 -11.22
C GLU A 248 -1.07 -10.54 -12.45
N GLN A 249 -1.76 -11.23 -13.35
CA GLN A 249 -1.17 -11.73 -14.59
C GLN A 249 -0.78 -10.61 -15.57
N LYS A 250 -1.58 -9.55 -15.64
CA LYS A 250 -1.38 -8.45 -16.58
C LYS A 250 -0.34 -7.45 -16.12
N TRP A 251 -0.29 -7.14 -14.82
CA TRP A 251 0.52 -6.06 -14.24
C TRP A 251 1.52 -6.54 -13.19
N GLY A 252 1.50 -7.83 -12.86
CA GLY A 252 2.48 -8.40 -11.92
C GLY A 252 3.88 -8.37 -12.52
N VAL A 253 4.80 -7.77 -11.78
CA VAL A 253 6.21 -7.62 -12.15
C VAL A 253 7.09 -7.97 -10.95
N GLN A 254 8.41 -8.00 -11.16
CA GLN A 254 9.32 -8.13 -10.03
C GLN A 254 9.23 -6.89 -9.14
N VAL A 255 9.24 -7.12 -7.84
CA VAL A 255 9.16 -6.08 -6.82
C VAL A 255 10.38 -6.21 -5.91
N LYS A 256 11.17 -5.14 -5.83
CA LYS A 256 12.26 -5.01 -4.86
C LYS A 256 11.74 -4.21 -3.68
N LEU A 257 11.92 -4.76 -2.48
CA LEU A 257 11.52 -4.13 -1.23
C LEU A 257 12.76 -3.53 -0.58
N LEU A 258 12.68 -2.26 -0.19
CA LEU A 258 13.74 -1.50 0.43
C LEU A 258 13.23 -0.89 1.74
N GLU A 259 13.89 -1.18 2.85
CA GLU A 259 13.49 -0.71 4.18
C GLU A 259 14.29 0.53 4.61
N ALA A 260 13.60 1.53 5.15
CA ALA A 260 14.25 2.71 5.73
C ALA A 260 14.83 2.37 7.12
N ARG A 261 16.15 2.26 7.20
CA ARG A 261 16.85 1.93 8.46
C ARG A 261 16.65 3.00 9.53
N GLY A 262 16.48 2.55 10.77
CA GLY A 262 16.39 3.42 11.95
C GLY A 262 15.10 4.23 12.04
N GLN A 263 14.10 3.92 11.24
CA GLN A 263 12.77 4.55 11.31
C GLN A 263 11.77 3.66 12.05
N ALA A 264 11.88 2.34 11.97
CA ALA A 264 11.04 1.40 12.71
C ALA A 264 11.11 1.68 14.23
N GLY A 265 9.98 1.54 14.92
CA GLY A 265 9.83 1.86 16.33
C GLY A 265 9.55 3.33 16.63
N LYS A 266 9.71 4.25 15.67
CA LYS A 266 9.42 5.67 15.88
C LYS A 266 7.92 5.95 15.87
N PRO A 267 7.44 6.82 16.75
CA PRO A 267 6.05 7.23 16.73
C PRO A 267 5.73 8.12 15.52
N TYR A 268 4.46 8.19 15.21
CA TYR A 268 3.86 9.10 14.27
C TYR A 268 4.24 10.55 14.59
N THR A 269 4.61 11.32 13.60
CA THR A 269 4.94 12.73 13.80
C THR A 269 3.71 13.61 13.60
N LYS A 270 3.75 14.82 14.17
CA LYS A 270 2.71 15.82 13.94
C LYS A 270 2.55 16.14 12.46
N ALA A 271 3.66 16.24 11.73
CA ALA A 271 3.67 16.52 10.31
C ALA A 271 2.98 15.43 9.48
N GLU A 272 3.25 14.16 9.77
CA GLU A 272 2.58 13.03 9.14
C GLU A 272 1.08 13.03 9.44
N LYS A 273 0.70 13.33 10.69
CA LYS A 273 -0.72 13.46 11.06
C LYS A 273 -1.43 14.57 10.31
N GLU A 274 -0.81 15.74 10.20
CA GLU A 274 -1.36 16.86 9.44
C GLU A 274 -1.43 16.55 7.95
N ALA A 275 -0.43 15.87 7.39
CA ALA A 275 -0.46 15.42 5.98
C ALA A 275 -1.59 14.41 5.72
N GLY A 276 -1.87 13.52 6.68
CA GLY A 276 -2.98 12.56 6.59
C GLY A 276 -4.37 13.21 6.75
N LEU A 277 -4.49 14.29 7.53
CA LEU A 277 -5.74 15.04 7.71
C LEU A 277 -6.00 16.01 6.56
N GLU A 278 -4.98 16.75 6.17
CA GLU A 278 -5.07 17.77 5.14
C GLU A 278 -4.68 17.17 3.80
N ARG A 279 -5.64 16.69 3.03
CA ARG A 279 -5.44 16.16 1.65
C ARG A 279 -4.64 17.07 0.72
N THR A 280 -4.36 18.30 1.15
CA THR A 280 -3.63 19.33 0.40
C THR A 280 -2.21 19.54 0.89
N ARG A 281 -1.85 19.06 2.09
CA ARG A 281 -0.49 19.24 2.61
C ARG A 281 0.44 18.22 1.97
N LEU A 282 1.56 18.71 1.46
CA LEU A 282 2.70 17.90 1.07
C LEU A 282 3.62 17.74 2.28
N LEU A 283 4.21 16.56 2.44
CA LEU A 283 5.35 16.39 3.34
C LEU A 283 6.52 17.21 2.81
N ALA A 284 7.27 17.86 3.72
CA ALA A 284 8.47 18.62 3.36
C ALA A 284 9.67 17.67 3.21
N HIS A 285 10.78 18.20 2.66
CA HIS A 285 12.03 17.43 2.44
C HIS A 285 12.56 16.80 3.73
N GLU A 286 12.44 17.50 4.86
CA GLU A 286 12.99 17.11 6.16
C GLU A 286 12.06 16.17 6.93
N GLU A 287 10.84 15.95 6.43
CA GLU A 287 9.86 15.08 7.11
C GLU A 287 10.14 13.62 6.84
N PRO A 288 9.74 12.72 7.77
CA PRO A 288 10.09 11.31 7.68
C PRO A 288 9.69 10.67 6.36
N LEU A 289 10.57 9.83 5.89
CA LEU A 289 10.36 9.01 4.69
C LEU A 289 9.40 7.86 5.00
N PRO A 290 8.66 7.26 4.04
CA PRO A 290 7.98 5.99 4.26
C PRO A 290 8.94 4.93 4.81
N GLN A 291 8.41 3.99 5.60
CA GLN A 291 9.22 2.93 6.19
C GLN A 291 9.75 1.98 5.14
N THR A 292 8.92 1.61 4.19
CA THR A 292 9.20 0.61 3.17
C THR A 292 8.97 1.21 1.80
N MET A 293 9.88 0.97 0.86
CA MET A 293 9.68 1.29 -0.54
C MET A 293 9.52 0.02 -1.36
N TYR A 294 8.51 0.01 -2.19
CA TYR A 294 8.27 -0.99 -3.21
C TYR A 294 8.71 -0.43 -4.56
N HIS A 295 9.82 -0.96 -5.08
CA HIS A 295 10.30 -0.64 -6.41
C HIS A 295 9.85 -1.76 -7.37
N LEU A 296 9.08 -1.37 -8.37
CA LEU A 296 8.49 -2.29 -9.33
C LEU A 296 9.24 -2.18 -10.66
N ASP A 297 9.55 -3.32 -11.27
CA ASP A 297 10.13 -3.38 -12.63
C ASP A 297 9.00 -3.27 -13.67
N ALA A 298 8.32 -2.12 -13.64
CA ALA A 298 7.15 -1.87 -14.48
C ALA A 298 7.47 -0.94 -15.65
N GLU A 299 6.84 -1.19 -16.80
CA GLU A 299 6.94 -0.30 -17.96
C GLU A 299 6.45 1.11 -17.62
N PRO A 300 7.08 2.16 -18.18
CA PRO A 300 6.67 3.53 -17.98
C PRO A 300 5.19 3.75 -18.30
N GLY A 301 4.44 4.29 -17.34
CA GLY A 301 3.00 4.53 -17.48
C GLY A 301 2.09 3.31 -17.32
N ALA A 302 2.65 2.11 -17.10
CA ALA A 302 1.84 0.93 -16.77
C ALA A 302 1.28 1.04 -15.33
N PRO A 303 0.17 0.39 -15.00
CA PRO A 303 -0.26 0.25 -13.61
C PRO A 303 0.82 -0.43 -12.75
N LEU A 304 1.00 0.04 -11.52
CA LEU A 304 1.84 -0.62 -10.52
C LEU A 304 0.97 -1.56 -9.71
N LEU A 305 1.37 -2.81 -9.60
CA LEU A 305 0.67 -3.81 -8.77
C LEU A 305 1.69 -4.56 -7.91
N PHE A 306 1.45 -4.56 -6.60
CA PHE A 306 2.24 -5.30 -5.62
C PHE A 306 1.38 -5.73 -4.44
N SER A 307 1.92 -6.60 -3.61
CA SER A 307 1.20 -7.12 -2.44
C SER A 307 1.99 -6.86 -1.15
N ILE A 308 1.25 -6.55 -0.08
CA ILE A 308 1.76 -6.30 1.27
C ILE A 308 1.15 -7.36 2.19
N PRO A 309 1.92 -8.35 2.67
CA PRO A 309 1.44 -9.32 3.64
C PRO A 309 1.49 -8.72 5.05
N LEU A 310 0.33 -8.49 5.66
CA LEU A 310 0.21 -8.18 7.08
C LEU A 310 0.15 -9.52 7.84
N ARG A 311 1.29 -10.01 8.29
CA ARG A 311 1.42 -11.32 8.93
C ARG A 311 0.73 -11.34 10.29
N ILE A 312 -0.06 -12.38 10.56
CA ILE A 312 -0.78 -12.56 11.83
C ILE A 312 -0.03 -13.55 12.70
N THR A 313 0.21 -13.16 13.96
CA THR A 313 0.66 -14.06 15.03
C THR A 313 -0.43 -14.21 16.07
N ARG A 314 -0.51 -15.41 16.64
CA ARG A 314 -1.44 -15.77 17.71
C ARG A 314 -0.72 -15.85 19.03
#